data_e6935cc96ef672e0aeeb4452eb7b42e2
#
_entry.id   e6935cc96ef672e0aeeb4452eb7b42e2
#
_cell.length_a   1.000
_cell.length_b   1.000
_cell.length_c   1.000
_cell.angle_alpha   90.00
_cell.angle_beta   90.00
_cell.angle_gamma   90.00
#
_symmetry.space_group_name_H-M   'P 1'
#
loop_
_entity.id
_entity.type
_entity.pdbx_description
1 polymer ?
#
loop_
_entity_poly.entity_id
_entity_poly.type
_entity_poly.pdbx_seq_one_letter_code
_entity_poly.pdbx_strand_id
1 'polypeptide(L)'
;MNRIDRCFRDLRAARGKALIPFITAGDPDLSTTRELAWAFGEAGADLLELGVPFSDPLADGTTIQRASQRALENGVTLKGVIGLVEQIRARSPIPIVLMSYVNPILRMGAREFARHAGDAGVDGIIVPDLPPEEAQQLQAYCTTAQVHMIFLAAPTSTEGRLRRIAEVSQGYIYYVALKGVTGARESVQSDLEASLARLRRVTDTPIAVGFGISTVAQVLHVAALADGVIVGSAIVDRIEQRGRGPELVEDVAAFVRALKQAMG
;
A
#
# COMPACT_ATOMS: atom_id res chain seq x y z
N MET A 1 -17.24 -1.79 10.99
CA MET A 1 -16.31 -2.67 10.23
C MET A 1 -15.57 -1.79 9.26
N ASN A 2 -14.25 -1.79 9.31
CA ASN A 2 -13.38 -1.01 8.42
C ASN A 2 -13.54 -1.49 6.95
N ARG A 3 -13.29 -0.59 5.96
CA ARG A 3 -13.44 -0.94 4.53
C ARG A 3 -12.41 -1.99 4.08
N ILE A 4 -11.22 -2.02 4.67
CA ILE A 4 -10.18 -3.03 4.40
C ILE A 4 -10.69 -4.42 4.80
N ASP A 5 -11.25 -4.55 6.02
CA ASP A 5 -11.77 -5.83 6.51
C ASP A 5 -12.91 -6.36 5.63
N ARG A 6 -13.80 -5.45 5.20
CA ARG A 6 -14.90 -5.79 4.30
C ARG A 6 -14.36 -6.30 2.96
N CYS A 7 -13.41 -5.58 2.38
CA CYS A 7 -12.79 -5.94 1.11
C CYS A 7 -12.19 -7.35 1.15
N PHE A 8 -11.32 -7.63 2.11
CA PHE A 8 -10.69 -8.96 2.20
C PHE A 8 -11.68 -10.08 2.56
N ARG A 9 -12.72 -9.80 3.36
CA ARG A 9 -13.79 -10.76 3.63
C ARG A 9 -14.56 -11.11 2.35
N ASP A 10 -14.94 -10.11 1.58
CA ASP A 10 -15.74 -10.28 0.36
C ASP A 10 -14.92 -10.98 -0.74
N LEU A 11 -13.64 -10.62 -0.89
CA LEU A 11 -12.70 -11.31 -1.78
C LEU A 11 -12.50 -12.79 -1.36
N ARG A 12 -12.33 -13.07 -0.07
CA ARG A 12 -12.21 -14.45 0.44
C ARG A 12 -13.46 -15.28 0.10
N ALA A 13 -14.65 -14.71 0.27
CA ALA A 13 -15.91 -15.38 -0.06
C ALA A 13 -16.02 -15.67 -1.56
N ALA A 14 -15.54 -14.77 -2.41
CA ALA A 14 -15.50 -14.93 -3.86
C ALA A 14 -14.29 -15.73 -4.38
N ARG A 15 -13.40 -16.20 -3.49
CA ARG A 15 -12.09 -16.80 -3.83
C ARG A 15 -11.20 -15.88 -4.69
N GLY A 16 -11.45 -14.59 -4.63
CA GLY A 16 -10.66 -13.56 -5.30
C GLY A 16 -9.42 -13.14 -4.51
N LYS A 17 -8.59 -12.34 -5.15
CA LYS A 17 -7.35 -11.77 -4.59
C LYS A 17 -7.35 -10.26 -4.74
N ALA A 18 -6.81 -9.55 -3.74
CA ALA A 18 -6.74 -8.10 -3.79
C ALA A 18 -5.65 -7.62 -4.75
N LEU A 19 -5.97 -6.69 -5.64
CA LEU A 19 -5.00 -5.86 -6.33
C LEU A 19 -4.90 -4.52 -5.62
N ILE A 20 -3.69 -4.16 -5.20
CA ILE A 20 -3.39 -2.98 -4.40
C ILE A 20 -2.35 -2.13 -5.15
N PRO A 21 -2.77 -1.20 -6.02
CA PRO A 21 -1.86 -0.22 -6.60
C PRO A 21 -1.34 0.73 -5.52
N PHE A 22 -0.04 1.07 -5.63
CA PHE A 22 0.60 2.13 -4.87
C PHE A 22 0.96 3.29 -5.80
N ILE A 23 0.70 4.53 -5.37
CA ILE A 23 1.17 5.75 -6.01
C ILE A 23 1.67 6.76 -4.96
N THR A 24 2.60 7.63 -5.33
CA THR A 24 3.03 8.74 -4.49
C THR A 24 2.07 9.93 -4.67
N ALA A 25 1.49 10.42 -3.57
CA ALA A 25 0.58 11.55 -3.60
C ALA A 25 1.31 12.83 -4.04
N GLY A 26 0.77 13.48 -5.08
CA GLY A 26 1.34 14.69 -5.65
C GLY A 26 2.36 14.47 -6.75
N ASP A 27 2.52 13.24 -7.22
CA ASP A 27 3.29 12.91 -8.41
C ASP A 27 2.35 12.57 -9.58
N PRO A 28 2.27 13.36 -10.64
CA PRO A 28 2.95 14.66 -10.87
C PRO A 28 2.32 15.86 -10.15
N ASP A 29 1.10 15.74 -9.63
CA ASP A 29 0.38 16.71 -8.79
C ASP A 29 -0.81 16.07 -8.08
N LEU A 30 -1.42 16.79 -7.09
CA LEU A 30 -2.53 16.25 -6.28
C LEU A 30 -3.82 16.05 -7.08
N SER A 31 -4.08 16.85 -8.11
CA SER A 31 -5.29 16.69 -8.93
C SER A 31 -5.20 15.44 -9.78
N THR A 32 -4.07 15.17 -10.38
CA THR A 32 -3.79 13.96 -11.14
C THR A 32 -3.82 12.72 -10.22
N THR A 33 -3.26 12.82 -9.01
CA THR A 33 -3.35 11.73 -8.01
C THR A 33 -4.80 11.38 -7.68
N ARG A 34 -5.68 12.38 -7.53
CA ARG A 34 -7.12 12.16 -7.29
C ARG A 34 -7.79 11.46 -8.46
N GLU A 35 -7.51 11.88 -9.68
CA GLU A 35 -8.06 11.26 -10.89
C GLU A 35 -7.59 9.81 -11.05
N LEU A 36 -6.31 9.54 -10.81
CA LEU A 36 -5.76 8.19 -10.79
C LEU A 36 -6.47 7.32 -9.72
N ALA A 37 -6.70 7.84 -8.51
CA ALA A 37 -7.39 7.10 -7.45
C ALA A 37 -8.82 6.69 -7.86
N TRP A 38 -9.56 7.58 -8.53
CA TRP A 38 -10.88 7.25 -9.07
C TRP A 38 -10.81 6.21 -10.18
N ALA A 39 -9.90 6.43 -11.13
CA ALA A 39 -9.71 5.53 -12.27
C ALA A 39 -9.26 4.13 -11.86
N PHE A 40 -8.47 4.00 -10.78
CA PHE A 40 -8.08 2.69 -10.24
C PHE A 40 -9.27 1.92 -9.66
N GLY A 41 -10.16 2.60 -8.93
CA GLY A 41 -11.40 1.98 -8.46
C GLY A 41 -12.27 1.48 -9.62
N GLU A 42 -12.41 2.30 -10.68
CA GLU A 42 -13.14 1.93 -11.92
C GLU A 42 -12.43 0.82 -12.72
N ALA A 43 -11.10 0.73 -12.60
CA ALA A 43 -10.29 -0.34 -13.23
C ALA A 43 -10.33 -1.67 -12.44
N GLY A 44 -10.98 -1.70 -11.27
CA GLY A 44 -11.15 -2.89 -10.45
C GLY A 44 -10.09 -3.10 -9.38
N ALA A 45 -9.28 -2.08 -9.05
CA ALA A 45 -8.42 -2.13 -7.87
C ALA A 45 -9.27 -2.29 -6.59
N ASP A 46 -8.82 -3.13 -5.67
CA ASP A 46 -9.58 -3.47 -4.46
C ASP A 46 -9.22 -2.54 -3.29
N LEU A 47 -7.98 -2.09 -3.21
CA LEU A 47 -7.47 -1.09 -2.27
C LEU A 47 -6.54 -0.12 -3.02
N LEU A 48 -6.28 1.03 -2.43
CA LEU A 48 -5.26 1.99 -2.88
C LEU A 48 -4.27 2.26 -1.75
N GLU A 49 -2.98 2.07 -2.00
CA GLU A 49 -1.90 2.60 -1.15
C GLU A 49 -1.44 3.97 -1.68
N LEU A 50 -1.46 4.97 -0.81
CA LEU A 50 -1.14 6.35 -1.13
C LEU A 50 0.08 6.78 -0.32
N GLY A 51 1.23 6.88 -1.00
CA GLY A 51 2.50 7.30 -0.40
C GLY A 51 2.50 8.78 -0.07
N VAL A 52 2.80 9.12 1.18
CA VAL A 52 3.06 10.49 1.61
C VAL A 52 4.52 10.82 1.29
N PRO A 53 4.81 11.84 0.46
CA PRO A 53 6.19 12.16 0.09
C PRO A 53 7.00 12.60 1.32
N PHE A 54 8.25 12.11 1.39
CA PHE A 54 9.18 12.41 2.46
C PHE A 54 10.60 12.62 1.93
N SER A 55 11.37 13.50 2.56
CA SER A 55 12.73 13.86 2.10
C SER A 55 13.77 12.78 2.29
N ASP A 56 13.56 11.89 3.29
CA ASP A 56 14.54 10.90 3.72
C ASP A 56 13.96 9.47 3.69
N PRO A 57 13.50 8.97 2.51
CA PRO A 57 12.67 7.77 2.40
C PRO A 57 13.55 6.50 2.37
N LEU A 58 14.15 6.13 3.51
CA LEU A 58 15.13 5.05 3.66
C LEU A 58 14.61 3.66 3.27
N ALA A 59 13.30 3.43 3.36
CA ALA A 59 12.68 2.15 3.00
C ALA A 59 12.30 2.07 1.52
N ASP A 60 12.35 3.17 0.77
CA ASP A 60 11.85 3.25 -0.59
C ASP A 60 12.94 2.97 -1.63
N GLY A 61 12.55 2.30 -2.72
CA GLY A 61 13.40 2.16 -3.90
C GLY A 61 13.54 3.47 -4.69
N THR A 62 14.53 3.53 -5.57
CA THR A 62 14.89 4.75 -6.33
C THR A 62 13.75 5.37 -7.12
N THR A 63 12.86 4.57 -7.69
CA THR A 63 11.65 5.04 -8.41
C THR A 63 10.72 5.82 -7.49
N ILE A 64 10.44 5.28 -6.30
CA ILE A 64 9.55 5.92 -5.32
C ILE A 64 10.24 7.17 -4.73
N GLN A 65 11.55 7.12 -4.51
CA GLN A 65 12.33 8.29 -4.06
C GLN A 65 12.22 9.46 -5.06
N ARG A 66 12.36 9.21 -6.36
CA ARG A 66 12.18 10.24 -7.40
C ARG A 66 10.77 10.82 -7.42
N ALA A 67 9.74 9.97 -7.28
CA ALA A 67 8.36 10.40 -7.19
C ALA A 67 8.10 11.27 -5.95
N SER A 68 8.64 10.88 -4.79
CA SER A 68 8.60 11.67 -3.56
C SER A 68 9.27 13.04 -3.74
N GLN A 69 10.42 13.09 -4.41
CA GLN A 69 11.11 14.34 -4.69
C GLN A 69 10.24 15.27 -5.55
N ARG A 70 9.66 14.78 -6.66
CA ARG A 70 8.76 15.58 -7.53
C ARG A 70 7.55 16.10 -6.75
N ALA A 71 6.96 15.27 -5.90
CA ALA A 71 5.83 15.67 -5.07
C ALA A 71 6.21 16.75 -4.03
N LEU A 72 7.39 16.63 -3.40
CA LEU A 72 7.89 17.64 -2.46
C LEU A 72 8.19 18.97 -3.16
N GLU A 73 8.73 18.96 -4.38
CA GLU A 73 8.94 20.16 -5.20
C GLU A 73 7.61 20.87 -5.50
N ASN A 74 6.50 20.15 -5.60
CA ASN A 74 5.15 20.67 -5.73
C ASN A 74 4.54 21.12 -4.38
N GLY A 75 5.31 21.11 -3.27
CA GLY A 75 4.86 21.55 -1.95
C GLY A 75 3.88 20.61 -1.25
N VAL A 76 3.85 19.35 -1.63
CA VAL A 76 2.93 18.36 -1.01
C VAL A 76 3.34 18.07 0.43
N THR A 77 2.35 18.06 1.30
CA THR A 77 2.51 17.80 2.75
C THR A 77 1.57 16.70 3.21
N LEU A 78 1.85 16.08 4.37
CA LEU A 78 0.95 15.09 4.98
C LEU A 78 -0.48 15.64 5.14
N LYS A 79 -0.65 16.91 5.55
CA LYS A 79 -1.96 17.54 5.64
C LYS A 79 -2.66 17.64 4.28
N GLY A 80 -1.91 17.97 3.22
CA GLY A 80 -2.42 18.02 1.85
C GLY A 80 -2.88 16.64 1.36
N VAL A 81 -2.12 15.58 1.69
CA VAL A 81 -2.49 14.20 1.34
C VAL A 81 -3.75 13.74 2.10
N ILE A 82 -3.90 14.07 3.37
CA ILE A 82 -5.14 13.79 4.12
C ILE A 82 -6.34 14.51 3.48
N GLY A 83 -6.22 15.78 3.12
CA GLY A 83 -7.27 16.52 2.41
C GLY A 83 -7.55 15.96 1.00
N LEU A 84 -6.57 15.36 0.34
CA LEU A 84 -6.78 14.63 -0.91
C LEU A 84 -7.64 13.39 -0.71
N VAL A 85 -7.45 12.64 0.38
CA VAL A 85 -8.29 11.46 0.70
C VAL A 85 -9.75 11.87 0.85
N GLU A 86 -10.06 12.99 1.53
CA GLU A 86 -11.42 13.53 1.65
C GLU A 86 -12.04 13.80 0.28
N GLN A 87 -11.27 14.39 -0.66
CA GLN A 87 -11.73 14.62 -2.03
C GLN A 87 -11.96 13.31 -2.80
N ILE A 88 -11.10 12.31 -2.63
CA ILE A 88 -11.28 10.99 -3.26
C ILE A 88 -12.57 10.34 -2.75
N ARG A 89 -12.84 10.43 -1.45
CA ARG A 89 -14.05 9.87 -0.80
C ARG A 89 -15.35 10.43 -1.34
N ALA A 90 -15.37 11.65 -1.86
CA ALA A 90 -16.58 12.23 -2.46
C ALA A 90 -17.14 11.40 -3.62
N ARG A 91 -16.30 10.58 -4.28
CA ARG A 91 -16.69 9.79 -5.46
C ARG A 91 -16.37 8.30 -5.35
N SER A 92 -15.40 7.90 -4.52
CA SER A 92 -14.91 6.52 -4.49
C SER A 92 -14.97 5.90 -3.09
N PRO A 93 -15.58 4.69 -2.95
CA PRO A 93 -15.57 3.93 -1.71
C PRO A 93 -14.30 3.08 -1.52
N ILE A 94 -13.34 3.11 -2.47
CA ILE A 94 -12.14 2.27 -2.43
C ILE A 94 -11.41 2.42 -1.09
N PRO A 95 -11.04 1.32 -0.40
CA PRO A 95 -10.22 1.42 0.81
C PRO A 95 -8.90 2.13 0.51
N ILE A 96 -8.51 3.11 1.35
CA ILE A 96 -7.28 3.89 1.18
C ILE A 96 -6.38 3.67 2.38
N VAL A 97 -5.15 3.23 2.10
CA VAL A 97 -4.08 3.07 3.08
C VAL A 97 -3.04 4.16 2.81
N LEU A 98 -2.72 4.98 3.80
CA LEU A 98 -1.58 5.88 3.70
C LEU A 98 -0.28 5.10 4.00
N MET A 99 0.79 5.44 3.31
CA MET A 99 2.14 5.01 3.65
C MET A 99 2.97 6.25 3.96
N SER A 100 3.38 6.41 5.21
CA SER A 100 4.12 7.58 5.69
C SER A 100 5.23 7.17 6.64
N TYR A 101 6.32 7.94 6.66
CA TYR A 101 7.34 7.80 7.68
C TYR A 101 6.89 8.40 9.01
N VAL A 102 7.54 8.02 10.10
CA VAL A 102 7.14 8.44 11.45
C VAL A 102 7.30 9.95 11.68
N ASN A 103 8.35 10.57 11.13
CA ASN A 103 8.66 11.98 11.36
C ASN A 103 7.54 12.95 10.90
N PRO A 104 6.95 12.84 9.69
CA PRO A 104 5.79 13.65 9.32
C PRO A 104 4.60 13.50 10.28
N ILE A 105 4.36 12.30 10.80
CA ILE A 105 3.29 12.00 11.75
C ILE A 105 3.56 12.68 13.10
N LEU A 106 4.79 12.52 13.62
CA LEU A 106 5.20 13.15 14.88
C LEU A 106 5.17 14.68 14.80
N ARG A 107 5.55 15.27 13.66
CA ARG A 107 5.49 16.73 13.44
C ARG A 107 4.05 17.25 13.44
N MET A 108 3.09 16.49 12.96
CA MET A 108 1.65 16.81 13.04
C MET A 108 1.11 16.60 14.47
N GLY A 109 1.72 15.68 15.23
CA GLY A 109 1.22 15.10 16.47
C GLY A 109 0.42 13.83 16.19
N ALA A 110 0.84 12.71 16.81
CA ALA A 110 0.27 11.39 16.54
C ALA A 110 -1.26 11.31 16.75
N ARG A 111 -1.78 11.98 17.79
CA ARG A 111 -3.22 12.08 18.06
C ARG A 111 -3.96 12.87 16.99
N GLU A 112 -3.42 14.02 16.60
CA GLU A 112 -4.01 14.89 15.57
C GLU A 112 -3.98 14.22 14.21
N PHE A 113 -2.88 13.53 13.88
CA PHE A 113 -2.80 12.72 12.67
C PHE A 113 -3.92 11.68 12.61
N ALA A 114 -4.06 10.85 13.65
CA ALA A 114 -5.07 9.79 13.69
C ALA A 114 -6.49 10.35 13.55
N ARG A 115 -6.80 11.46 14.26
CA ARG A 115 -8.09 12.14 14.16
C ARG A 115 -8.34 12.65 12.74
N HIS A 116 -7.43 13.42 12.17
CA HIS A 116 -7.59 13.94 10.81
C HIS A 116 -7.69 12.84 9.74
N ALA A 117 -6.87 11.79 9.88
CA ALA A 117 -6.90 10.65 8.96
C ALA A 117 -8.26 9.92 9.02
N GLY A 118 -8.79 9.66 10.22
CA GLY A 118 -10.09 9.05 10.39
C GLY A 118 -11.23 9.92 9.86
N ASP A 119 -11.23 11.22 10.19
CA ASP A 119 -12.24 12.19 9.73
C ASP A 119 -12.26 12.29 8.19
N ALA A 120 -11.10 12.26 7.54
CA ALA A 120 -10.95 12.28 6.07
C ALA A 120 -11.33 10.94 5.41
N GLY A 121 -11.50 9.87 6.18
CA GLY A 121 -11.86 8.56 5.67
C GLY A 121 -10.68 7.70 5.21
N VAL A 122 -9.49 7.89 5.80
CA VAL A 122 -8.37 6.95 5.69
C VAL A 122 -8.75 5.65 6.38
N ASP A 123 -8.50 4.51 5.76
CA ASP A 123 -8.82 3.19 6.30
C ASP A 123 -7.65 2.54 7.01
N GLY A 124 -6.43 2.84 6.61
CA GLY A 124 -5.23 2.27 7.20
C GLY A 124 -4.00 3.14 7.04
N ILE A 125 -2.97 2.81 7.83
CA ILE A 125 -1.64 3.45 7.80
C ILE A 125 -0.54 2.40 7.86
N ILE A 126 0.47 2.55 7.02
CA ILE A 126 1.75 1.85 7.05
C ILE A 126 2.82 2.86 7.43
N VAL A 127 3.63 2.53 8.44
CA VAL A 127 4.77 3.35 8.87
C VAL A 127 6.03 2.47 8.86
N PRO A 128 6.80 2.48 7.74
CA PRO A 128 7.88 1.51 7.51
C PRO A 128 9.01 1.57 8.53
N ASP A 129 9.26 2.75 9.08
CA ASP A 129 10.31 3.04 10.06
C ASP A 129 9.82 2.99 11.52
N LEU A 130 8.57 2.55 11.77
CA LEU A 130 8.01 2.40 13.12
C LEU A 130 7.76 0.92 13.45
N PRO A 131 8.62 0.30 14.26
CA PRO A 131 8.44 -1.10 14.64
C PRO A 131 7.25 -1.30 15.59
N PRO A 132 6.66 -2.51 15.63
CA PRO A 132 5.51 -2.82 16.50
C PRO A 132 5.71 -2.48 17.98
N GLU A 133 6.93 -2.58 18.48
CA GLU A 133 7.29 -2.30 19.88
C GLU A 133 7.15 -0.82 20.23
N GLU A 134 7.38 0.07 19.27
CA GLU A 134 7.33 1.54 19.44
C GLU A 134 5.98 2.13 18.99
N ALA A 135 5.14 1.33 18.32
CA ALA A 135 3.92 1.80 17.69
C ALA A 135 2.72 1.94 18.65
N GLN A 136 2.82 1.48 19.90
CA GLN A 136 1.68 1.33 20.82
C GLN A 136 0.85 2.61 20.97
N GLN A 137 1.49 3.77 21.14
CA GLN A 137 0.80 5.04 21.31
C GLN A 137 0.05 5.46 20.04
N LEU A 138 0.71 5.41 18.88
CA LEU A 138 0.09 5.73 17.60
C LEU A 138 -1.05 4.77 17.29
N GLN A 139 -0.85 3.48 17.55
CA GLN A 139 -1.86 2.43 17.35
C GLN A 139 -3.13 2.68 18.18
N ALA A 140 -2.98 3.10 19.44
CA ALA A 140 -4.13 3.42 20.29
C ALA A 140 -4.95 4.59 19.71
N TYR A 141 -4.30 5.65 19.21
CA TYR A 141 -4.99 6.76 18.56
C TYR A 141 -5.63 6.34 17.23
N CYS A 142 -4.93 5.58 16.40
CA CYS A 142 -5.45 5.06 15.13
C CYS A 142 -6.66 4.15 15.35
N THR A 143 -6.62 3.25 16.35
CA THR A 143 -7.75 2.38 16.72
C THR A 143 -8.98 3.21 17.11
N THR A 144 -8.81 4.26 17.91
CA THR A 144 -9.89 5.17 18.29
C THR A 144 -10.50 5.87 17.07
N ALA A 145 -9.68 6.22 16.09
CA ALA A 145 -10.08 6.87 14.84
C ALA A 145 -10.54 5.87 13.76
N GLN A 146 -10.62 4.58 14.05
CA GLN A 146 -10.97 3.49 13.13
C GLN A 146 -10.00 3.36 11.93
N VAL A 147 -8.76 3.79 12.08
CA VAL A 147 -7.67 3.64 11.10
C VAL A 147 -6.84 2.41 11.50
N HIS A 148 -6.75 1.43 10.61
CA HIS A 148 -5.96 0.22 10.85
C HIS A 148 -4.46 0.50 10.75
N MET A 149 -3.66 -0.06 11.67
CA MET A 149 -2.21 -0.09 11.51
C MET A 149 -1.77 -1.40 10.87
N ILE A 150 -1.12 -1.29 9.73
CA ILE A 150 -0.60 -2.39 8.92
C ILE A 150 0.91 -2.44 9.12
N PHE A 151 1.42 -3.59 9.54
CA PHE A 151 2.85 -3.78 9.80
C PHE A 151 3.53 -4.60 8.71
N LEU A 152 4.84 -4.35 8.55
CA LEU A 152 5.67 -5.01 7.55
C LEU A 152 6.31 -6.28 8.12
N ALA A 153 6.22 -7.36 7.35
CA ALA A 153 6.98 -8.59 7.57
C ALA A 153 7.93 -8.80 6.39
N ALA A 154 9.10 -9.40 6.65
CA ALA A 154 10.12 -9.65 5.65
C ALA A 154 10.68 -11.07 5.82
N PRO A 155 11.40 -11.65 4.82
CA PRO A 155 12.06 -12.94 4.93
C PRO A 155 13.02 -13.03 6.11
N THR A 156 13.61 -11.91 6.50
CA THR A 156 14.54 -11.79 7.65
C THR A 156 13.83 -11.75 9.00
N SER A 157 12.49 -11.65 9.04
CA SER A 157 11.73 -11.62 10.28
C SER A 157 11.82 -12.97 11.01
N THR A 158 12.25 -12.95 12.28
CA THR A 158 12.26 -14.12 13.15
C THR A 158 10.84 -14.58 13.48
N GLU A 159 10.66 -15.81 13.98
CA GLU A 159 9.32 -16.29 14.40
C GLU A 159 8.68 -15.42 15.47
N GLY A 160 9.46 -14.99 16.47
CA GLY A 160 8.96 -14.10 17.51
C GLY A 160 8.49 -12.76 16.93
N ARG A 161 9.23 -12.23 15.92
CA ARG A 161 8.84 -11.03 15.20
C ARG A 161 7.55 -11.23 14.39
N LEU A 162 7.42 -12.34 13.68
CA LEU A 162 6.21 -12.67 12.93
C LEU A 162 4.99 -12.79 13.84
N ARG A 163 5.11 -13.44 14.99
CA ARG A 163 4.02 -13.50 15.99
C ARG A 163 3.63 -12.12 16.48
N ARG A 164 4.62 -11.28 16.83
CA ARG A 164 4.35 -9.91 17.28
C ARG A 164 3.66 -9.06 16.21
N ILE A 165 4.10 -9.14 14.96
CA ILE A 165 3.45 -8.49 13.82
C ILE A 165 2.01 -8.99 13.67
N ALA A 166 1.80 -10.31 13.74
CA ALA A 166 0.48 -10.92 13.63
C ALA A 166 -0.50 -10.47 14.71
N GLU A 167 -0.03 -10.30 15.94
CA GLU A 167 -0.84 -9.84 17.09
C GLU A 167 -1.34 -8.41 16.93
N VAL A 168 -0.55 -7.52 16.31
CA VAL A 168 -0.84 -6.09 16.30
C VAL A 168 -1.33 -5.57 14.96
N SER A 169 -1.10 -6.30 13.86
CA SER A 169 -1.55 -5.90 12.53
C SER A 169 -3.07 -5.96 12.40
N GLN A 170 -3.63 -4.96 11.74
CA GLN A 170 -5.05 -4.87 11.43
C GLN A 170 -5.23 -4.78 9.92
N GLY A 171 -6.36 -5.28 9.39
CA GLY A 171 -6.66 -5.28 7.97
C GLY A 171 -5.86 -6.32 7.19
N TYR A 172 -4.56 -6.12 7.05
CA TYR A 172 -3.64 -7.09 6.42
C TYR A 172 -2.21 -6.94 6.96
N ILE A 173 -1.36 -7.92 6.67
CA ILE A 173 0.09 -7.83 6.88
C ILE A 173 0.75 -7.57 5.54
N TYR A 174 1.57 -6.50 5.47
CA TYR A 174 2.39 -6.20 4.29
C TYR A 174 3.63 -7.09 4.30
N TYR A 175 3.74 -8.03 3.38
CA TYR A 175 4.93 -8.85 3.22
C TYR A 175 5.85 -8.24 2.16
N VAL A 176 7.03 -7.79 2.60
CA VAL A 176 8.07 -7.22 1.71
C VAL A 176 8.93 -8.36 1.17
N ALA A 177 8.75 -8.72 -0.11
CA ALA A 177 9.63 -9.69 -0.77
C ALA A 177 10.99 -9.03 -1.06
N LEU A 178 12.06 -9.41 -0.34
CA LEU A 178 13.42 -8.92 -0.59
C LEU A 178 13.95 -9.54 -1.89
N LYS A 179 14.32 -8.70 -2.84
CA LYS A 179 14.79 -8.92 -4.22
C LYS A 179 13.67 -9.15 -5.22
N GLY A 180 13.70 -8.29 -6.25
CA GLY A 180 12.79 -8.41 -7.38
C GLY A 180 12.84 -9.82 -7.98
N VAL A 181 11.69 -10.26 -8.44
CA VAL A 181 11.41 -11.58 -9.03
C VAL A 181 12.22 -11.85 -10.34
N THR A 182 13.43 -11.28 -10.46
CA THR A 182 14.27 -11.24 -11.66
C THR A 182 15.51 -12.14 -11.61
N GLY A 183 15.77 -12.83 -10.49
CA GLY A 183 16.84 -13.85 -10.41
C GLY A 183 16.29 -15.27 -10.53
N ALA A 184 17.11 -16.26 -10.90
CA ALA A 184 16.78 -17.66 -11.16
C ALA A 184 15.42 -18.13 -10.63
N ARG A 185 14.43 -18.23 -11.53
CA ARG A 185 12.99 -18.29 -11.23
C ARG A 185 12.57 -19.30 -10.15
N GLU A 186 13.24 -20.42 -10.03
CA GLU A 186 12.87 -21.50 -9.11
C GLU A 186 13.26 -21.24 -7.65
N SER A 187 14.41 -20.63 -7.37
CA SER A 187 14.87 -20.37 -5.98
C SER A 187 14.09 -19.25 -5.28
N VAL A 188 13.73 -18.20 -6.01
CA VAL A 188 12.96 -17.06 -5.46
C VAL A 188 11.52 -17.45 -5.19
N GLN A 189 10.97 -18.36 -6.00
CA GLN A 189 9.61 -18.87 -5.88
C GLN A 189 9.44 -19.74 -4.62
N SER A 190 10.37 -20.67 -4.40
CA SER A 190 10.39 -21.54 -3.22
C SER A 190 10.57 -20.73 -1.92
N ASP A 191 11.35 -19.65 -1.97
CA ASP A 191 11.61 -18.79 -0.82
C ASP A 191 10.38 -17.96 -0.39
N LEU A 192 9.59 -17.47 -1.36
CA LEU A 192 8.36 -16.73 -1.06
C LEU A 192 7.30 -17.66 -0.47
N GLU A 193 7.06 -18.82 -1.08
CA GLU A 193 6.09 -19.80 -0.61
C GLU A 193 6.42 -20.27 0.82
N ALA A 194 7.67 -20.67 1.08
CA ALA A 194 8.12 -21.06 2.40
C ALA A 194 7.95 -19.94 3.45
N SER A 195 8.22 -18.69 3.06
CA SER A 195 8.10 -17.52 3.92
C SER A 195 6.64 -17.22 4.26
N LEU A 196 5.74 -17.27 3.29
CA LEU A 196 4.30 -17.07 3.50
C LEU A 196 3.72 -18.24 4.32
N ALA A 197 4.16 -19.46 4.10
CA ALA A 197 3.76 -20.60 4.91
C ALA A 197 4.19 -20.45 6.39
N ARG A 198 5.36 -19.87 6.66
CA ARG A 198 5.80 -19.53 8.04
C ARG A 198 4.85 -18.50 8.67
N LEU A 199 4.49 -17.44 7.94
CA LEU A 199 3.59 -16.40 8.45
C LEU A 199 2.16 -16.97 8.69
N ARG A 200 1.66 -17.79 7.78
CA ARG A 200 0.35 -18.45 7.90
C ARG A 200 0.22 -19.35 9.13
N ARG A 201 1.33 -19.89 9.66
CA ARG A 201 1.28 -20.68 10.92
C ARG A 201 0.96 -19.84 12.16
N VAL A 202 1.10 -18.54 12.09
CA VAL A 202 0.93 -17.64 13.26
C VAL A 202 -0.24 -16.67 13.09
N THR A 203 -0.91 -16.63 11.93
CA THR A 203 -2.03 -15.71 11.70
C THR A 203 -2.95 -16.13 10.56
N ASP A 204 -4.24 -15.78 10.73
CA ASP A 204 -5.27 -15.81 9.66
C ASP A 204 -5.50 -14.43 9.03
N THR A 205 -4.79 -13.40 9.52
CA THR A 205 -4.83 -12.05 8.94
C THR A 205 -4.42 -12.11 7.48
N PRO A 206 -5.14 -11.43 6.55
CA PRO A 206 -4.77 -11.40 5.15
C PRO A 206 -3.32 -10.96 4.94
N ILE A 207 -2.63 -11.55 3.97
CA ILE A 207 -1.24 -11.21 3.64
C ILE A 207 -1.22 -10.62 2.22
N ALA A 208 -0.77 -9.37 2.10
CA ALA A 208 -0.51 -8.72 0.82
C ALA A 208 0.99 -8.64 0.57
N VAL A 209 1.43 -9.08 -0.62
CA VAL A 209 2.85 -9.11 -0.99
C VAL A 209 3.17 -7.97 -1.94
N GLY A 210 4.18 -7.21 -1.58
CA GLY A 210 4.73 -6.12 -2.38
C GLY A 210 6.23 -6.26 -2.59
N PHE A 211 6.74 -5.50 -3.51
CA PHE A 211 8.12 -5.28 -3.90
C PHE A 211 8.53 -5.88 -5.26
N GLY A 212 8.86 -4.97 -6.20
CA GLY A 212 9.44 -5.33 -7.50
C GLY A 212 8.50 -6.06 -8.46
N ILE A 213 7.19 -6.09 -8.18
CA ILE A 213 6.18 -6.69 -9.05
C ILE A 213 5.87 -5.70 -10.17
N SER A 214 6.14 -6.10 -11.41
CA SER A 214 6.05 -5.22 -12.59
C SER A 214 5.38 -5.83 -13.80
N THR A 215 5.13 -7.15 -13.79
CA THR A 215 4.55 -7.87 -14.92
C THR A 215 3.33 -8.67 -14.50
N VAL A 216 2.44 -8.94 -15.45
CA VAL A 216 1.26 -9.81 -15.27
C VAL A 216 1.67 -11.19 -14.74
N ALA A 217 2.74 -11.80 -15.26
CA ALA A 217 3.20 -13.10 -14.80
C ALA A 217 3.62 -13.11 -13.32
N GLN A 218 4.26 -12.03 -12.85
CA GLN A 218 4.63 -11.86 -11.44
C GLN A 218 3.39 -11.66 -10.56
N VAL A 219 2.43 -10.85 -11.00
CA VAL A 219 1.15 -10.65 -10.31
C VAL A 219 0.42 -11.97 -10.14
N LEU A 220 0.28 -12.76 -11.19
CA LEU A 220 -0.36 -14.08 -11.15
C LEU A 220 0.33 -15.03 -10.17
N HIS A 221 1.67 -15.07 -10.23
CA HIS A 221 2.45 -15.90 -9.33
C HIS A 221 2.22 -15.53 -7.85
N VAL A 222 2.30 -14.25 -7.52
CA VAL A 222 2.07 -13.78 -6.15
C VAL A 222 0.62 -13.99 -5.72
N ALA A 223 -0.35 -13.74 -6.60
CA ALA A 223 -1.78 -13.94 -6.33
C ALA A 223 -2.13 -15.41 -6.01
N ALA A 224 -1.38 -16.37 -6.56
CA ALA A 224 -1.56 -17.79 -6.22
C ALA A 224 -1.15 -18.12 -4.77
N LEU A 225 -0.25 -17.34 -4.16
CA LEU A 225 0.33 -17.59 -2.85
C LEU A 225 -0.22 -16.68 -1.74
N ALA A 226 -0.60 -15.44 -2.08
CA ALA A 226 -1.00 -14.40 -1.14
C ALA A 226 -2.51 -14.09 -1.23
N ASP A 227 -3.02 -13.25 -0.32
CA ASP A 227 -4.39 -12.72 -0.35
C ASP A 227 -4.48 -11.41 -1.14
N GLY A 228 -3.34 -10.72 -1.33
CA GLY A 228 -3.25 -9.49 -2.09
C GLY A 228 -1.88 -9.30 -2.74
N VAL A 229 -1.89 -8.53 -3.82
CA VAL A 229 -0.69 -8.16 -4.59
C VAL A 229 -0.58 -6.65 -4.62
N ILE A 230 0.57 -6.13 -4.16
CA ILE A 230 0.85 -4.69 -4.15
C ILE A 230 1.78 -4.38 -5.33
N VAL A 231 1.35 -3.44 -6.17
CA VAL A 231 2.09 -3.01 -7.36
C VAL A 231 2.38 -1.51 -7.24
N GLY A 232 3.65 -1.18 -7.02
CA GLY A 232 4.10 0.19 -6.83
C GLY A 232 4.99 0.70 -7.96
N SER A 233 6.26 0.34 -7.95
CA SER A 233 7.29 0.90 -8.85
C SER A 233 6.90 0.89 -10.32
N ALA A 234 6.25 -0.18 -10.80
CA ALA A 234 5.81 -0.27 -12.19
C ALA A 234 4.73 0.77 -12.56
N ILE A 235 3.87 1.12 -11.60
CA ILE A 235 2.86 2.17 -11.77
C ILE A 235 3.53 3.54 -11.72
N VAL A 236 4.39 3.77 -10.73
CA VAL A 236 5.11 5.04 -10.56
C VAL A 236 6.05 5.32 -11.74
N ASP A 237 6.74 4.32 -12.27
CA ASP A 237 7.56 4.46 -13.49
C ASP A 237 6.71 4.87 -14.71
N ARG A 238 5.49 4.32 -14.85
CA ARG A 238 4.56 4.75 -15.92
C ARG A 238 4.13 6.19 -15.75
N ILE A 239 3.82 6.62 -14.53
CA ILE A 239 3.48 8.01 -14.21
C ILE A 239 4.65 8.92 -14.59
N GLU A 240 5.87 8.57 -14.21
CA GLU A 240 7.08 9.32 -14.55
C GLU A 240 7.27 9.45 -16.08
N GLN A 241 7.13 8.35 -16.82
CA GLN A 241 7.30 8.30 -18.27
C GLN A 241 6.25 9.12 -19.03
N ARG A 242 5.00 9.15 -18.55
CA ARG A 242 3.91 9.94 -19.15
C ARG A 242 3.94 11.40 -18.75
N GLY A 243 4.52 11.72 -17.60
CA GLY A 243 4.58 13.08 -17.08
C GLY A 243 3.19 13.66 -16.86
N ARG A 244 2.95 14.90 -17.32
CA ARG A 244 1.64 15.58 -17.22
C ARG A 244 0.80 15.49 -18.51
N GLY A 245 1.01 14.46 -19.29
CA GLY A 245 0.28 14.28 -20.54
C GLY A 245 -1.21 13.94 -20.32
N PRO A 246 -2.09 14.33 -21.27
CA PRO A 246 -3.54 14.14 -21.12
C PRO A 246 -3.96 12.66 -21.06
N GLU A 247 -3.14 11.76 -21.59
CA GLU A 247 -3.41 10.31 -21.62
C GLU A 247 -2.89 9.56 -20.37
N LEU A 248 -2.24 10.27 -19.42
CA LEU A 248 -1.62 9.65 -18.25
C LEU A 248 -2.61 8.77 -17.48
N VAL A 249 -3.76 9.33 -17.10
CA VAL A 249 -4.73 8.64 -16.22
C VAL A 249 -5.28 7.40 -16.92
N GLU A 250 -5.62 7.51 -18.20
CA GLU A 250 -6.16 6.39 -18.98
C GLU A 250 -5.14 5.27 -19.18
N ASP A 251 -3.88 5.60 -19.53
CA ASP A 251 -2.80 4.62 -19.71
C ASP A 251 -2.50 3.85 -18.43
N VAL A 252 -2.39 4.57 -17.30
CA VAL A 252 -2.09 3.94 -16.02
C VAL A 252 -3.29 3.12 -15.52
N ALA A 253 -4.51 3.60 -15.69
CA ALA A 253 -5.71 2.85 -15.37
C ALA A 253 -5.88 1.60 -16.23
N ALA A 254 -5.57 1.68 -17.53
CA ALA A 254 -5.57 0.52 -18.42
C ALA A 254 -4.57 -0.54 -17.97
N PHE A 255 -3.38 -0.14 -17.50
CA PHE A 255 -2.41 -1.08 -16.92
C PHE A 255 -2.95 -1.75 -15.65
N VAL A 256 -3.55 -0.99 -14.71
CA VAL A 256 -4.16 -1.55 -13.49
C VAL A 256 -5.29 -2.51 -13.85
N ARG A 257 -6.14 -2.15 -14.82
CA ARG A 257 -7.22 -3.01 -15.32
C ARG A 257 -6.69 -4.32 -15.89
N ALA A 258 -5.63 -4.27 -16.70
CA ALA A 258 -5.00 -5.48 -17.26
C ALA A 258 -4.44 -6.40 -16.17
N LEU A 259 -3.84 -5.83 -15.11
CA LEU A 259 -3.37 -6.62 -13.96
C LEU A 259 -4.55 -7.28 -13.22
N LYS A 260 -5.64 -6.54 -12.97
CA LYS A 260 -6.81 -7.09 -12.27
C LYS A 260 -7.50 -8.17 -13.07
N GLN A 261 -7.70 -7.97 -14.36
CA GLN A 261 -8.31 -8.96 -15.25
C GLN A 261 -7.51 -10.28 -15.31
N ALA A 262 -6.18 -10.18 -15.23
CA ALA A 262 -5.32 -11.36 -15.19
C ALA A 262 -5.49 -12.16 -13.89
N MET A 263 -5.89 -11.53 -12.79
CA MET A 263 -6.07 -12.20 -11.49
C MET A 263 -7.41 -12.97 -11.37
N GLY A 264 -8.34 -12.79 -12.31
CA GLY A 264 -9.65 -13.45 -12.35
C GLY A 264 -10.75 -12.59 -11.76
#